data_0ca8a88f5017287ef12fbc9a6abf5532
#
_entry.id   0ca8a88f5017287ef12fbc9a6abf5532
#
_cell.length_a   1.000
_cell.length_b   1.000
_cell.length_c   1.000
_cell.angle_alpha   90.00
_cell.angle_beta   90.00
_cell.angle_gamma   90.00
#
_symmetry.space_group_name_H-M   'P 1'
#
loop_
_entity.id
_entity.type
_entity.pdbx_description
1 polymer ?
#
loop_
_entity_poly.entity_id
_entity_poly.type
_entity_poly.pdbx_seq_one_letter_code
_entity_poly.pdbx_strand_id
1 'polypeptide(L)'
;LNHHDLEHADPPFPELGEEVELFLETEAREGVLLYERDGELQKKPMAPWERGLKARVPVHASPFRYCFRLPQGYLGSHGLERTLPRYDRFFHLLAKPLPPEWALGAVFYQIFPDRFRQGRPELAPKEGAWLYGGRPIRKKAWHEPPGEDGAREFYGGDLFGVLEALPYLEALGVEALYLTPIFQSPSSHRYDTEDYHRVDPHLGGEEALRALYEALEARGMKLILDGVFNHVGATHPWFQKALEDPSSPERGMFTFYPDGSYASFWGVKHMPKLDYASALTQERFVFGKEAPVRYWMRLAHGWRLDVAHSIGEGGTNRKNARWLRALARAAKEEREDALVFGELSYDTVPTLRAHTLDGAMHYAGFAHPVMEWLSGRDLHGNPVELEAEDLWRALFDHYAALPLQLRHAMYTLLSSHDIPRALWRLRGDKERFKTAYALLFAFPGSPAVYYGDEVGLSQPNPYEVWRGDPYCRAPFPWDEALWDKDLLAFLRRLILLKKT
;
A
#
# COMPACT_ATOMS: atom_id res chain seq x y z
N LEU A 1 -32.33 14.35 2.54
CA LEU A 1 -30.96 13.82 2.43
C LEU A 1 -30.39 14.17 1.06
N ASN A 2 -29.12 14.60 1.03
CA ASN A 2 -28.38 14.79 -0.25
C ASN A 2 -27.24 13.79 -0.26
N HIS A 3 -27.17 12.92 -1.30
CA HIS A 3 -26.18 11.86 -1.37
C HIS A 3 -25.65 11.64 -2.78
N HIS A 4 -24.33 11.56 -2.88
CA HIS A 4 -23.62 11.25 -4.12
C HIS A 4 -22.32 10.51 -3.80
N ASP A 5 -22.07 9.42 -4.50
CA ASP A 5 -20.85 8.60 -4.41
C ASP A 5 -20.55 7.91 -5.75
N LEU A 6 -19.67 6.92 -5.76
CA LEU A 6 -19.29 6.21 -6.98
C LEU A 6 -20.48 5.47 -7.66
N GLU A 7 -21.44 4.96 -6.87
CA GLU A 7 -22.63 4.27 -7.41
C GLU A 7 -23.54 5.21 -8.18
N HIS A 8 -23.35 6.52 -8.01
CA HIS A 8 -24.07 7.58 -8.67
C HIS A 8 -23.33 8.14 -9.89
N ALA A 9 -22.34 7.43 -10.42
CA ALA A 9 -21.65 7.74 -11.67
C ALA A 9 -21.80 6.57 -12.65
N ASP A 10 -22.27 6.84 -13.87
CA ASP A 10 -22.45 5.84 -14.90
C ASP A 10 -21.85 6.29 -16.24
N PRO A 11 -20.78 5.64 -16.75
CA PRO A 11 -20.03 4.56 -16.10
C PRO A 11 -19.19 5.03 -14.91
N PRO A 12 -18.98 4.16 -13.89
CA PRO A 12 -18.18 4.53 -12.71
C PRO A 12 -16.66 4.54 -12.97
N PHE A 13 -16.21 3.93 -14.07
CA PHE A 13 -14.82 3.84 -14.50
C PHE A 13 -14.66 4.31 -15.94
N PRO A 14 -14.81 5.63 -16.20
CA PRO A 14 -14.84 6.16 -17.55
C PRO A 14 -13.46 6.22 -18.21
N GLU A 15 -13.46 6.16 -19.54
CA GLU A 15 -12.31 6.60 -20.34
C GLU A 15 -12.21 8.13 -20.34
N LEU A 16 -11.01 8.66 -20.59
CA LEU A 16 -10.86 10.11 -20.77
C LEU A 16 -11.65 10.57 -22.00
N GLY A 17 -12.49 11.59 -21.80
CA GLY A 17 -13.38 12.10 -22.84
C GLY A 17 -14.74 11.41 -22.94
N GLU A 18 -14.94 10.28 -22.26
CA GLU A 18 -16.22 9.59 -22.21
C GLU A 18 -17.25 10.40 -21.43
N GLU A 19 -18.50 10.37 -21.91
CA GLU A 19 -19.61 10.95 -21.18
C GLU A 19 -20.00 10.09 -19.98
N VAL A 20 -20.19 10.74 -18.83
CA VAL A 20 -20.69 10.13 -17.60
C VAL A 20 -21.99 10.78 -17.20
N GLU A 21 -22.97 9.97 -16.78
CA GLU A 21 -24.18 10.46 -16.14
C GLU A 21 -23.97 10.48 -14.62
N LEU A 22 -24.11 11.65 -14.01
CA LEU A 22 -23.96 11.85 -12.57
C LEU A 22 -25.33 12.01 -11.95
N PHE A 23 -25.62 11.18 -10.95
CA PHE A 23 -26.88 11.15 -10.23
C PHE A 23 -26.69 11.75 -8.84
N LEU A 24 -27.71 12.45 -8.38
CA LEU A 24 -27.75 13.02 -7.04
C LEU A 24 -29.07 12.62 -6.37
N GLU A 25 -28.99 11.84 -5.30
CA GLU A 25 -30.15 11.59 -4.45
C GLU A 25 -30.46 12.84 -3.64
N THR A 26 -31.62 13.42 -3.85
CA THR A 26 -32.04 14.66 -3.19
C THR A 26 -33.55 14.85 -3.27
N GLU A 27 -34.09 15.60 -2.32
CA GLU A 27 -35.49 16.08 -2.34
C GLU A 27 -35.62 17.38 -3.15
N ALA A 28 -34.52 17.99 -3.55
CA ALA A 28 -34.54 19.19 -4.38
C ALA A 28 -35.13 18.87 -5.76
N ARG A 29 -35.92 19.81 -6.28
CA ARG A 29 -36.59 19.65 -7.58
C ARG A 29 -35.77 20.29 -8.70
N GLU A 30 -34.79 21.11 -8.38
CA GLU A 30 -33.89 21.77 -9.31
C GLU A 30 -32.48 21.81 -8.76
N GLY A 31 -31.49 21.79 -9.64
CA GLY A 31 -30.09 21.87 -9.29
C GLY A 31 -29.23 22.11 -10.52
N VAL A 32 -27.98 22.46 -10.28
CA VAL A 32 -27.00 22.72 -11.33
C VAL A 32 -25.72 21.97 -11.00
N LEU A 33 -25.25 21.18 -11.95
CA LEU A 33 -23.90 20.61 -11.88
C LEU A 33 -22.90 21.72 -12.19
N LEU A 34 -21.96 21.95 -11.28
CA LEU A 34 -20.84 22.86 -11.45
C LEU A 34 -19.57 22.01 -11.61
N TYR A 35 -18.80 22.28 -12.67
CA TYR A 35 -17.55 21.54 -12.89
C TYR A 35 -16.45 22.46 -13.39
N GLU A 36 -15.21 22.14 -13.05
CA GLU A 36 -14.05 22.89 -13.48
C GLU A 36 -13.56 22.39 -14.83
N ARG A 37 -13.30 23.34 -15.74
CA ARG A 37 -12.67 23.08 -17.03
C ARG A 37 -11.72 24.23 -17.37
N ASP A 38 -10.45 23.92 -17.58
CA ASP A 38 -9.40 24.88 -17.91
C ASP A 38 -9.30 26.05 -16.93
N GLY A 39 -9.51 25.79 -15.64
CA GLY A 39 -9.48 26.78 -14.56
C GLY A 39 -10.78 27.57 -14.39
N GLU A 40 -11.76 27.37 -15.24
CA GLU A 40 -13.05 28.04 -15.16
C GLU A 40 -14.17 27.12 -14.69
N LEU A 41 -15.13 27.72 -13.98
CA LEU A 41 -16.31 27.01 -13.49
C LEU A 41 -17.40 26.97 -14.56
N GLN A 42 -17.76 25.77 -15.02
CA GLN A 42 -18.85 25.52 -15.96
C GLN A 42 -20.13 25.16 -15.22
N LYS A 43 -21.27 25.39 -15.85
CA LYS A 43 -22.60 25.15 -15.28
C LYS A 43 -23.42 24.29 -16.22
N LYS A 44 -24.07 23.26 -15.69
CA LYS A 44 -25.00 22.45 -16.45
C LYS A 44 -26.29 22.20 -15.65
N PRO A 45 -27.45 22.67 -16.10
CA PRO A 45 -28.71 22.36 -15.42
C PRO A 45 -28.93 20.87 -15.32
N MET A 46 -29.47 20.41 -14.20
CA MET A 46 -29.79 19.02 -13.96
C MET A 46 -31.23 18.72 -14.33
N ALA A 47 -31.47 17.51 -14.80
CA ALA A 47 -32.79 16.99 -15.08
C ALA A 47 -33.34 16.13 -13.95
N PRO A 48 -34.67 15.99 -13.81
CA PRO A 48 -35.25 15.08 -12.83
C PRO A 48 -34.83 13.62 -13.07
N TRP A 49 -34.69 12.91 -11.97
CA TRP A 49 -34.42 11.47 -11.90
C TRP A 49 -35.28 10.88 -10.79
N GLU A 50 -35.51 9.57 -10.80
CA GLU A 50 -36.40 8.86 -9.89
C GLU A 50 -36.20 9.20 -8.40
N ARG A 51 -34.94 9.30 -7.97
CA ARG A 51 -34.58 9.61 -6.57
C ARG A 51 -33.93 11.00 -6.41
N GLY A 52 -34.07 11.86 -7.40
CA GLY A 52 -33.49 13.20 -7.33
C GLY A 52 -33.21 13.85 -8.68
N LEU A 53 -31.94 14.17 -8.93
CA LEU A 53 -31.49 14.92 -10.11
C LEU A 53 -30.33 14.21 -10.80
N LYS A 54 -30.17 14.46 -12.09
CA LYS A 54 -29.05 13.93 -12.88
C LYS A 54 -28.55 14.90 -13.92
N ALA A 55 -27.30 14.73 -14.33
CA ALA A 55 -26.70 15.49 -15.45
C ALA A 55 -25.66 14.60 -16.15
N ARG A 56 -25.53 14.79 -17.46
CA ARG A 56 -24.54 14.10 -18.29
C ARG A 56 -23.44 15.07 -18.69
N VAL A 57 -22.18 14.66 -18.57
CA VAL A 57 -21.04 15.53 -18.83
C VAL A 57 -19.85 14.70 -19.33
N PRO A 58 -19.01 15.20 -20.26
CA PRO A 58 -17.79 14.50 -20.64
C PRO A 58 -16.72 14.64 -19.55
N VAL A 59 -16.04 13.54 -19.27
CA VAL A 59 -14.87 13.51 -18.36
C VAL A 59 -13.66 14.01 -19.13
N HIS A 60 -13.52 15.31 -19.28
CA HIS A 60 -12.50 15.96 -20.12
C HIS A 60 -11.10 15.99 -19.48
N ALA A 61 -11.00 15.69 -18.19
CA ALA A 61 -9.75 15.69 -17.44
C ALA A 61 -9.78 14.62 -16.34
N SER A 62 -8.62 14.20 -15.89
CA SER A 62 -8.49 13.33 -14.72
C SER A 62 -7.45 13.95 -13.75
N PRO A 63 -7.87 14.37 -12.56
CA PRO A 63 -9.22 14.26 -12.00
C PRO A 63 -10.23 15.22 -12.67
N PHE A 64 -11.45 14.77 -12.80
CA PHE A 64 -12.62 15.57 -13.14
C PHE A 64 -13.24 16.08 -11.84
N ARG A 65 -13.31 17.41 -11.65
CA ARG A 65 -13.73 18.04 -10.41
C ARG A 65 -15.08 18.72 -10.57
N TYR A 66 -16.01 18.40 -9.66
CA TYR A 66 -17.38 18.93 -9.74
C TYR A 66 -18.06 19.00 -8.36
N CYS A 67 -19.12 19.80 -8.29
CA CYS A 67 -20.04 19.86 -7.16
C CYS A 67 -21.46 20.15 -7.67
N PHE A 68 -22.42 20.11 -6.76
CA PHE A 68 -23.83 20.38 -7.10
C PHE A 68 -24.31 21.64 -6.39
N ARG A 69 -24.92 22.56 -7.13
CA ARG A 69 -25.63 23.70 -6.55
C ARG A 69 -27.10 23.36 -6.42
N LEU A 70 -27.63 23.50 -5.21
CA LEU A 70 -29.00 23.23 -4.84
C LEU A 70 -29.62 24.49 -4.22
N PRO A 71 -30.96 24.60 -4.08
CA PRO A 71 -31.59 25.75 -3.43
C PRO A 71 -31.02 26.04 -2.02
N GLN A 72 -30.64 25.02 -1.27
CA GLN A 72 -30.11 25.15 0.08
C GLN A 72 -28.60 25.35 0.19
N GLY A 73 -27.87 25.34 -0.92
CA GLY A 73 -26.42 25.51 -0.92
C GLY A 73 -25.69 24.65 -1.95
N TYR A 74 -24.41 24.35 -1.67
CA TYR A 74 -23.54 23.61 -2.58
C TYR A 74 -23.15 22.27 -1.94
N LEU A 75 -23.37 21.18 -2.64
CA LEU A 75 -22.94 19.86 -2.18
C LEU A 75 -21.61 19.49 -2.85
N GLY A 76 -20.54 19.49 -2.05
CA GLY A 76 -19.23 18.99 -2.40
C GLY A 76 -18.90 17.68 -1.71
N SER A 77 -17.68 17.21 -1.82
CA SER A 77 -17.23 15.94 -1.28
C SER A 77 -17.33 15.84 0.26
N HIS A 78 -17.27 16.98 0.95
CA HIS A 78 -17.35 17.08 2.41
C HIS A 78 -18.74 17.45 2.95
N GLY A 79 -19.75 17.46 2.08
CA GLY A 79 -21.12 17.74 2.46
C GLY A 79 -21.66 19.06 1.92
N LEU A 80 -22.79 19.51 2.49
CA LEU A 80 -23.49 20.71 2.07
C LEU A 80 -22.87 21.96 2.71
N GLU A 81 -22.51 22.94 1.87
CA GLU A 81 -21.95 24.23 2.28
C GLU A 81 -22.83 25.38 1.79
N ARG A 82 -22.86 26.49 2.55
CA ARG A 82 -23.68 27.67 2.18
C ARG A 82 -23.09 28.46 1.02
N THR A 83 -21.77 28.41 0.91
CA THR A 83 -21.02 29.12 -0.14
C THR A 83 -20.36 28.12 -1.09
N LEU A 84 -19.98 28.58 -2.29
CA LEU A 84 -19.26 27.76 -3.24
C LEU A 84 -17.98 27.22 -2.61
N PRO A 85 -17.82 25.88 -2.51
CA PRO A 85 -16.61 25.29 -1.96
C PRO A 85 -15.41 25.55 -2.89
N ARG A 86 -14.22 25.46 -2.32
CA ARG A 86 -12.97 25.46 -3.10
C ARG A 86 -12.86 24.15 -3.87
N TYR A 87 -12.05 24.14 -4.93
CA TYR A 87 -11.87 22.93 -5.77
C TYR A 87 -11.35 21.70 -5.00
N ASP A 88 -10.60 21.90 -3.92
CA ASP A 88 -10.16 20.81 -3.05
C ASP A 88 -11.31 20.13 -2.29
N ARG A 89 -12.49 20.74 -2.22
CA ARG A 89 -13.70 20.18 -1.63
C ARG A 89 -14.75 19.76 -2.68
N PHE A 90 -14.41 19.79 -3.95
CA PHE A 90 -15.20 19.20 -5.01
C PHE A 90 -15.09 17.67 -4.98
N PHE A 91 -16.05 16.99 -5.57
CA PHE A 91 -15.89 15.56 -5.91
C PHE A 91 -14.80 15.43 -6.96
N HIS A 92 -14.00 14.38 -6.85
CA HIS A 92 -12.94 14.04 -7.79
C HIS A 92 -13.25 12.69 -8.41
N LEU A 93 -13.47 12.66 -9.73
CA LEU A 93 -13.67 11.45 -10.51
C LEU A 93 -12.47 11.27 -11.43
N LEU A 94 -11.87 10.09 -11.41
CA LEU A 94 -10.74 9.77 -12.28
C LEU A 94 -11.22 9.10 -13.56
N ALA A 95 -10.50 9.31 -14.66
CA ALA A 95 -10.59 8.51 -15.86
C ALA A 95 -9.53 7.40 -15.83
N LYS A 96 -9.69 6.34 -16.63
CA LYS A 96 -8.70 5.26 -16.71
C LYS A 96 -7.29 5.79 -17.08
N PRO A 97 -6.21 5.14 -16.59
CA PRO A 97 -6.16 3.87 -15.87
C PRO A 97 -6.60 4.00 -14.40
N LEU A 98 -7.26 2.96 -13.90
CA LEU A 98 -7.91 2.92 -12.59
C LEU A 98 -7.60 1.60 -11.87
N PRO A 99 -7.89 1.49 -10.57
CA PRO A 99 -7.78 0.22 -9.88
C PRO A 99 -8.56 -0.88 -10.63
N PRO A 100 -7.99 -2.09 -10.72
CA PRO A 100 -8.74 -3.21 -11.29
C PRO A 100 -9.92 -3.57 -10.39
N GLU A 101 -10.99 -4.07 -10.99
CA GLU A 101 -12.22 -4.41 -10.26
C GLU A 101 -11.96 -5.40 -9.11
N TRP A 102 -11.09 -6.38 -9.31
CA TRP A 102 -10.78 -7.37 -8.27
C TRP A 102 -10.21 -6.75 -6.98
N ALA A 103 -9.60 -5.57 -7.06
CA ALA A 103 -8.97 -4.90 -5.91
C ALA A 103 -9.96 -4.14 -5.03
N LEU A 104 -11.15 -3.82 -5.56
CA LEU A 104 -12.15 -3.04 -4.82
C LEU A 104 -12.74 -3.89 -3.68
N GLY A 105 -12.41 -3.51 -2.45
CA GLY A 105 -12.88 -4.24 -1.28
C GLY A 105 -12.23 -5.61 -1.05
N ALA A 106 -11.19 -5.95 -1.79
CA ALA A 106 -10.50 -7.23 -1.64
C ALA A 106 -9.86 -7.39 -0.26
N VAL A 107 -9.91 -8.60 0.28
CA VAL A 107 -9.26 -8.93 1.56
C VAL A 107 -7.82 -9.31 1.31
N PHE A 108 -6.90 -8.48 1.81
CA PHE A 108 -5.46 -8.69 1.72
C PHE A 108 -4.89 -9.38 2.95
N TYR A 109 -3.82 -10.11 2.74
CA TYR A 109 -3.00 -10.66 3.81
C TYR A 109 -1.53 -10.35 3.53
N GLN A 110 -0.89 -9.64 4.45
CA GLN A 110 0.51 -9.26 4.32
C GLN A 110 1.41 -10.33 4.93
N ILE A 111 2.42 -10.74 4.16
CA ILE A 111 3.41 -11.72 4.57
C ILE A 111 4.81 -11.10 4.56
N PHE A 112 5.57 -11.34 5.63
CA PHE A 112 7.00 -11.11 5.70
C PHE A 112 7.70 -12.46 5.42
N PRO A 113 8.26 -12.69 4.22
CA PRO A 113 8.63 -14.03 3.75
C PRO A 113 9.57 -14.81 4.67
N ASP A 114 10.57 -14.14 5.26
CA ASP A 114 11.51 -14.77 6.20
C ASP A 114 10.84 -15.27 7.49
N ARG A 115 9.64 -14.76 7.81
CA ARG A 115 9.00 -14.91 9.12
C ARG A 115 7.63 -15.59 9.07
N PHE A 116 7.20 -16.07 7.91
CA PHE A 116 5.85 -16.65 7.81
C PHE A 116 5.85 -18.17 7.94
N ARG A 117 6.54 -18.88 7.05
CA ARG A 117 6.62 -20.35 7.10
C ARG A 117 7.86 -20.87 6.39
N GLN A 118 8.54 -21.82 7.01
CA GLN A 118 9.66 -22.52 6.40
C GLN A 118 9.14 -23.76 5.65
N GLY A 119 9.24 -23.76 4.32
CA GLY A 119 8.86 -24.89 3.49
C GLY A 119 10.02 -25.83 3.20
N ARG A 120 11.22 -25.28 2.97
CA ARG A 120 12.44 -26.01 2.68
C ARG A 120 13.59 -25.53 3.58
N PRO A 121 13.85 -26.21 4.70
CA PRO A 121 14.88 -25.81 5.67
C PRO A 121 16.28 -25.63 5.07
N GLU A 122 16.61 -26.40 4.03
CA GLU A 122 17.91 -26.34 3.34
C GLU A 122 18.16 -25.02 2.61
N LEU A 123 17.12 -24.25 2.32
CA LEU A 123 17.25 -22.94 1.66
C LEU A 123 17.68 -21.83 2.61
N ALA A 124 17.45 -22.01 3.91
CA ALA A 124 17.76 -20.98 4.91
C ALA A 124 19.24 -20.63 4.91
N PRO A 125 19.61 -19.34 5.11
CA PRO A 125 21.00 -18.97 5.33
C PRO A 125 21.59 -19.70 6.53
N LYS A 126 22.85 -20.08 6.43
CA LYS A 126 23.58 -20.64 7.55
C LYS A 126 24.12 -19.56 8.46
N GLU A 127 24.24 -19.85 9.75
CA GLU A 127 24.87 -18.98 10.73
C GLU A 127 26.22 -18.47 10.21
N GLY A 128 26.42 -17.15 10.19
CA GLY A 128 27.66 -16.52 9.78
C GLY A 128 28.01 -16.61 8.30
N ALA A 129 27.07 -16.99 7.43
CA ALA A 129 27.36 -17.21 6.01
C ALA A 129 27.90 -15.96 5.27
N TRP A 130 27.56 -14.76 5.72
CA TRP A 130 28.13 -13.50 5.24
C TRP A 130 28.10 -12.43 6.33
N LEU A 131 28.78 -11.31 6.06
CA LEU A 131 28.74 -10.14 6.92
C LEU A 131 27.73 -9.13 6.41
N TYR A 132 26.95 -8.56 7.32
CA TYR A 132 26.06 -7.43 7.05
C TYR A 132 26.37 -6.30 8.04
N GLY A 133 26.73 -5.11 7.51
CA GLY A 133 27.16 -4.01 8.35
C GLY A 133 28.40 -4.36 9.19
N GLY A 134 29.33 -5.18 8.65
CA GLY A 134 30.56 -5.58 9.31
C GLY A 134 30.43 -6.67 10.38
N ARG A 135 29.23 -7.20 10.59
CA ARG A 135 28.97 -8.29 11.55
C ARG A 135 28.31 -9.49 10.88
N PRO A 136 28.57 -10.72 11.36
CA PRO A 136 27.97 -11.93 10.80
C PRO A 136 26.44 -11.93 10.90
N ILE A 137 25.79 -12.46 9.87
CA ILE A 137 24.35 -12.76 9.96
C ILE A 137 24.12 -13.89 10.97
N ARG A 138 22.90 -13.96 11.49
CA ARG A 138 22.49 -14.95 12.47
C ARG A 138 21.32 -15.78 11.97
N LYS A 139 21.40 -17.08 12.14
CA LYS A 139 20.29 -17.99 11.90
C LYS A 139 19.56 -18.24 13.23
N LYS A 140 18.33 -17.73 13.33
CA LYS A 140 17.50 -17.88 14.52
C LYS A 140 16.68 -19.15 14.45
N ALA A 141 16.41 -19.76 15.58
CA ALA A 141 15.39 -20.81 15.68
C ALA A 141 13.98 -20.15 15.58
N TRP A 142 13.02 -20.89 15.02
CA TRP A 142 11.71 -20.36 14.74
C TRP A 142 10.95 -19.79 15.95
N HIS A 143 11.18 -20.36 17.12
CA HIS A 143 10.53 -19.93 18.38
C HIS A 143 11.24 -18.79 19.10
N GLU A 144 12.45 -18.43 18.69
CA GLU A 144 13.18 -17.34 19.33
C GLU A 144 12.56 -15.97 18.95
N PRO A 145 12.43 -15.04 19.93
CA PRO A 145 11.93 -13.71 19.61
C PRO A 145 12.95 -12.91 18.79
N PRO A 146 12.49 -11.99 17.94
CA PRO A 146 13.39 -11.08 17.24
C PRO A 146 14.13 -10.16 18.23
N GLY A 147 15.42 -9.97 17.97
CA GLY A 147 16.29 -9.08 18.74
C GLY A 147 16.54 -7.76 18.01
N GLU A 148 17.42 -6.92 18.59
CA GLU A 148 17.73 -5.60 18.04
C GLU A 148 18.47 -5.63 16.69
N ASP A 149 19.14 -6.73 16.38
CA ASP A 149 19.86 -6.93 15.12
C ASP A 149 18.97 -7.47 13.99
N GLY A 150 17.72 -7.08 13.95
CA GLY A 150 16.68 -7.64 13.07
C GLY A 150 17.07 -7.85 11.61
N ALA A 151 17.81 -6.91 11.00
CA ALA A 151 18.26 -7.01 9.61
C ALA A 151 19.24 -8.18 9.37
N ARG A 152 20.00 -8.58 10.38
CA ARG A 152 20.95 -9.71 10.34
C ARG A 152 20.35 -11.02 10.79
N GLU A 153 19.15 -11.01 11.34
CA GLU A 153 18.49 -12.19 11.86
C GLU A 153 17.61 -12.85 10.81
N PHE A 154 17.93 -14.09 10.48
CA PHE A 154 17.17 -14.88 9.51
C PHE A 154 16.50 -16.06 10.22
N TYR A 155 15.21 -16.24 10.01
CA TYR A 155 14.44 -17.38 10.52
C TYR A 155 14.29 -18.48 9.47
N GLY A 156 14.48 -18.14 8.20
CA GLY A 156 14.47 -19.11 7.12
C GLY A 156 13.10 -19.46 6.59
N GLY A 157 12.12 -18.58 6.73
CA GLY A 157 10.88 -18.70 5.96
C GLY A 157 11.18 -18.55 4.46
N ASP A 158 10.34 -19.13 3.61
CA ASP A 158 10.52 -19.13 2.16
C ASP A 158 9.18 -19.16 1.41
N LEU A 159 9.24 -19.02 0.08
CA LEU A 159 8.03 -19.01 -0.74
C LEU A 159 7.37 -20.38 -0.88
N PHE A 160 8.12 -21.48 -0.71
CA PHE A 160 7.53 -22.82 -0.63
C PHE A 160 6.68 -22.96 0.64
N GLY A 161 7.10 -22.32 1.74
CA GLY A 161 6.30 -22.24 2.97
C GLY A 161 4.99 -21.47 2.76
N VAL A 162 5.02 -20.37 2.03
CA VAL A 162 3.80 -19.64 1.66
C VAL A 162 2.89 -20.53 0.82
N LEU A 163 3.45 -21.25 -0.16
CA LEU A 163 2.71 -22.20 -0.98
C LEU A 163 2.02 -23.27 -0.14
N GLU A 164 2.73 -23.87 0.83
CA GLU A 164 2.16 -24.87 1.75
C GLU A 164 1.05 -24.29 2.63
N ALA A 165 1.09 -23.01 2.92
CA ALA A 165 0.08 -22.33 3.75
C ALA A 165 -1.17 -21.88 2.98
N LEU A 166 -1.23 -22.07 1.66
CA LEU A 166 -2.39 -21.63 0.86
C LEU A 166 -3.73 -22.23 1.33
N PRO A 167 -3.82 -23.50 1.73
CA PRO A 167 -5.07 -24.02 2.30
C PRO A 167 -5.52 -23.26 3.56
N TYR A 168 -4.59 -22.88 4.43
CA TYR A 168 -4.87 -22.04 5.60
C TYR A 168 -5.39 -20.68 5.21
N LEU A 169 -4.72 -20.01 4.26
CA LEU A 169 -5.09 -18.66 3.79
C LEU A 169 -6.44 -18.67 3.05
N GLU A 170 -6.69 -19.69 2.25
CA GLU A 170 -7.97 -19.87 1.57
C GLU A 170 -9.10 -20.09 2.59
N ALA A 171 -8.88 -20.92 3.60
CA ALA A 171 -9.85 -21.14 4.68
C ALA A 171 -10.10 -19.87 5.51
N LEU A 172 -9.10 -19.01 5.66
CA LEU A 172 -9.26 -17.70 6.29
C LEU A 172 -10.13 -16.76 5.47
N GLY A 173 -10.17 -16.93 4.15
CA GLY A 173 -10.94 -16.12 3.23
C GLY A 173 -10.15 -15.02 2.52
N VAL A 174 -8.84 -15.10 2.55
CA VAL A 174 -7.92 -14.15 1.89
C VAL A 174 -8.11 -14.19 0.37
N GLU A 175 -8.13 -13.02 -0.25
CA GLU A 175 -8.29 -12.86 -1.71
C GLU A 175 -7.02 -12.42 -2.41
N ALA A 176 -6.12 -11.74 -1.69
CA ALA A 176 -4.85 -11.28 -2.23
C ALA A 176 -3.74 -11.34 -1.18
N LEU A 177 -2.54 -11.71 -1.62
CA LEU A 177 -1.34 -11.67 -0.80
C LEU A 177 -0.51 -10.45 -1.17
N TYR A 178 0.04 -9.76 -0.17
CA TYR A 178 1.11 -8.81 -0.34
C TYR A 178 2.36 -9.35 0.37
N LEU A 179 3.43 -9.57 -0.40
CA LEU A 179 4.73 -10.01 0.12
C LEU A 179 5.66 -8.80 0.24
N THR A 180 6.31 -8.62 1.40
CA THR A 180 7.46 -7.73 1.49
C THR A 180 8.58 -8.24 0.59
N PRO A 181 9.69 -7.49 0.34
CA PRO A 181 10.58 -7.79 -0.78
C PRO A 181 11.07 -9.24 -0.86
N ILE A 182 11.13 -9.76 -2.08
CA ILE A 182 11.54 -11.13 -2.37
C ILE A 182 12.82 -11.25 -3.20
N PHE A 183 13.38 -10.12 -3.65
CA PHE A 183 14.56 -10.15 -4.51
C PHE A 183 15.85 -10.28 -3.69
N GLN A 184 16.90 -10.77 -4.34
CA GLN A 184 18.19 -11.01 -3.69
C GLN A 184 18.68 -9.77 -2.95
N SER A 185 19.04 -9.94 -1.67
CA SER A 185 19.47 -8.89 -0.77
C SER A 185 20.28 -9.49 0.38
N PRO A 186 21.19 -8.71 1.01
CA PRO A 186 21.99 -9.22 2.13
C PRO A 186 21.26 -9.20 3.47
N SER A 187 20.15 -8.48 3.57
CA SER A 187 19.34 -8.38 4.82
C SER A 187 18.14 -9.32 4.81
N SER A 188 17.61 -9.61 5.99
CA SER A 188 16.38 -10.43 6.10
C SER A 188 15.12 -9.71 5.64
N HIS A 189 15.09 -8.37 5.69
CA HIS A 189 13.96 -7.57 5.20
C HIS A 189 13.99 -7.35 3.68
N ARG A 190 15.13 -7.47 3.05
CA ARG A 190 15.35 -7.39 1.61
C ARG A 190 15.02 -6.05 0.96
N TYR A 191 14.98 -4.96 1.74
CA TYR A 191 14.78 -3.60 1.21
C TYR A 191 16.06 -2.99 0.60
N ASP A 192 17.22 -3.59 0.79
CA ASP A 192 18.49 -3.22 0.18
C ASP A 192 18.86 -4.20 -0.95
N THR A 193 18.12 -4.09 -2.05
CA THR A 193 18.16 -5.01 -3.19
C THR A 193 19.52 -5.05 -3.88
N GLU A 194 20.05 -6.25 -4.14
CA GLU A 194 21.27 -6.49 -4.91
C GLU A 194 21.00 -6.87 -6.38
N ASP A 195 19.85 -7.50 -6.66
CA ASP A 195 19.49 -7.97 -7.98
C ASP A 195 17.96 -8.01 -8.12
N TYR A 196 17.41 -7.12 -8.95
CA TYR A 196 15.97 -7.04 -9.20
C TYR A 196 15.42 -8.11 -10.12
N HIS A 197 16.29 -8.89 -10.77
CA HIS A 197 15.89 -9.95 -11.70
C HIS A 197 16.08 -11.35 -11.12
N ARG A 198 16.44 -11.41 -9.84
CA ARG A 198 16.63 -12.68 -9.13
C ARG A 198 15.83 -12.69 -7.84
N VAL A 199 14.83 -13.58 -7.80
CA VAL A 199 14.19 -13.92 -6.54
C VAL A 199 15.25 -14.54 -5.62
N ASP A 200 15.30 -14.11 -4.37
CA ASP A 200 16.32 -14.55 -3.41
C ASP A 200 16.38 -16.08 -3.37
N PRO A 201 17.55 -16.70 -3.62
CA PRO A 201 17.70 -18.14 -3.53
C PRO A 201 17.29 -18.73 -2.17
N HIS A 202 17.47 -17.96 -1.10
CA HIS A 202 17.05 -18.35 0.26
C HIS A 202 15.53 -18.35 0.44
N LEU A 203 14.80 -17.74 -0.47
CA LEU A 203 13.34 -17.83 -0.56
C LEU A 203 12.85 -18.88 -1.55
N GLY A 204 13.75 -19.52 -2.29
CA GLY A 204 13.42 -20.56 -3.26
C GLY A 204 13.58 -20.16 -4.73
N GLY A 205 14.02 -18.93 -5.01
CA GLY A 205 14.25 -18.47 -6.38
C GLY A 205 12.98 -18.30 -7.21
N GLU A 206 13.14 -18.07 -8.51
CA GLU A 206 12.00 -17.91 -9.43
C GLU A 206 11.11 -19.15 -9.49
N GLU A 207 11.68 -20.34 -9.30
CA GLU A 207 10.91 -21.60 -9.25
C GLU A 207 9.82 -21.53 -8.17
N ALA A 208 10.17 -21.07 -6.97
CA ALA A 208 9.22 -20.94 -5.87
C ALA A 208 8.17 -19.86 -6.13
N LEU A 209 8.57 -18.73 -6.69
CA LEU A 209 7.63 -17.67 -7.08
C LEU A 209 6.63 -18.15 -8.14
N ARG A 210 7.12 -18.85 -9.16
CA ARG A 210 6.28 -19.40 -10.22
C ARG A 210 5.28 -20.40 -9.67
N ALA A 211 5.73 -21.33 -8.82
CA ALA A 211 4.84 -22.30 -8.17
C ALA A 211 3.77 -21.61 -7.33
N LEU A 212 4.15 -20.58 -6.56
CA LEU A 212 3.22 -19.79 -5.77
C LEU A 212 2.20 -19.05 -6.64
N TYR A 213 2.68 -18.36 -7.69
CA TYR A 213 1.83 -17.64 -8.63
C TYR A 213 0.79 -18.56 -9.29
N GLU A 214 1.23 -19.71 -9.81
CA GLU A 214 0.34 -20.69 -10.45
C GLU A 214 -0.70 -21.25 -9.48
N ALA A 215 -0.31 -21.52 -8.24
CA ALA A 215 -1.23 -21.99 -7.21
C ALA A 215 -2.25 -20.94 -6.78
N LEU A 216 -1.85 -19.66 -6.74
CA LEU A 216 -2.75 -18.55 -6.48
C LEU A 216 -3.72 -18.34 -7.65
N GLU A 217 -3.23 -18.35 -8.88
CA GLU A 217 -4.07 -18.29 -10.08
C GLU A 217 -5.15 -19.38 -10.08
N ALA A 218 -4.78 -20.61 -9.77
CA ALA A 218 -5.71 -21.73 -9.69
C ALA A 218 -6.82 -21.52 -8.65
N ARG A 219 -6.59 -20.69 -7.65
CA ARG A 219 -7.55 -20.34 -6.59
C ARG A 219 -8.27 -19.02 -6.82
N GLY A 220 -7.99 -18.32 -7.90
CA GLY A 220 -8.51 -16.98 -8.14
C GLY A 220 -7.97 -15.92 -7.17
N MET A 221 -6.84 -16.20 -6.52
CA MET A 221 -6.17 -15.30 -5.59
C MET A 221 -5.11 -14.47 -6.31
N LYS A 222 -4.83 -13.28 -5.80
CA LYS A 222 -3.91 -12.31 -6.39
C LYS A 222 -2.62 -12.20 -5.58
N LEU A 223 -1.55 -11.77 -6.26
CA LEU A 223 -0.22 -11.61 -5.67
C LEU A 223 0.33 -10.22 -5.95
N ILE A 224 0.64 -9.49 -4.88
CA ILE A 224 1.28 -8.18 -4.94
C ILE A 224 2.71 -8.30 -4.41
N LEU A 225 3.66 -7.82 -5.18
CA LEU A 225 5.07 -7.76 -4.80
C LEU A 225 5.43 -6.37 -4.28
N ASP A 226 6.49 -6.30 -3.47
CA ASP A 226 7.04 -5.03 -2.99
C ASP A 226 8.05 -4.48 -4.00
N GLY A 227 7.77 -3.32 -4.54
CA GLY A 227 8.61 -2.62 -5.51
C GLY A 227 9.51 -1.60 -4.81
N VAL A 228 10.75 -1.99 -4.57
CA VAL A 228 11.76 -1.12 -3.95
C VAL A 228 12.47 -0.33 -5.05
N PHE A 229 11.82 0.69 -5.58
CA PHE A 229 12.28 1.45 -6.75
C PHE A 229 12.77 2.86 -6.42
N ASN A 230 12.77 3.24 -5.14
CA ASN A 230 13.34 4.50 -4.68
C ASN A 230 14.86 4.44 -4.55
N HIS A 231 15.40 3.29 -4.19
CA HIS A 231 16.81 3.07 -3.91
C HIS A 231 17.21 1.63 -4.26
N VAL A 232 18.51 1.39 -4.31
CA VAL A 232 19.07 0.03 -4.42
C VAL A 232 19.86 -0.27 -3.13
N GLY A 233 20.30 -1.51 -2.93
CA GLY A 233 21.28 -1.82 -1.89
C GLY A 233 22.67 -1.30 -2.24
N ALA A 234 23.47 -0.93 -1.27
CA ALA A 234 24.85 -0.48 -1.52
C ALA A 234 25.73 -1.58 -2.15
N THR A 235 25.37 -2.84 -1.98
CA THR A 235 26.05 -3.97 -2.61
C THR A 235 25.57 -4.29 -4.01
N HIS A 236 24.59 -3.54 -4.53
CA HIS A 236 24.10 -3.71 -5.91
C HIS A 236 25.22 -3.39 -6.91
N PRO A 237 25.45 -4.23 -7.92
CA PRO A 237 26.52 -4.02 -8.89
C PRO A 237 26.49 -2.66 -9.59
N TRP A 238 25.30 -2.11 -9.88
CA TRP A 238 25.18 -0.78 -10.49
C TRP A 238 25.70 0.32 -9.60
N PHE A 239 25.42 0.26 -8.29
CA PHE A 239 25.93 1.24 -7.35
C PHE A 239 27.44 1.06 -7.13
N GLN A 240 27.93 -0.18 -7.02
CA GLN A 240 29.37 -0.44 -6.87
C GLN A 240 30.16 0.12 -8.05
N LYS A 241 29.67 -0.07 -9.28
CA LYS A 241 30.27 0.49 -10.47
C LYS A 241 30.23 2.02 -10.48
N ALA A 242 29.12 2.61 -10.06
CA ALA A 242 29.00 4.06 -9.93
C ALA A 242 29.99 4.64 -8.90
N LEU A 243 30.21 3.92 -7.81
CA LEU A 243 31.11 4.33 -6.74
C LEU A 243 32.60 4.20 -7.14
N GLU A 244 32.96 3.09 -7.79
CA GLU A 244 34.33 2.79 -8.17
C GLU A 244 34.81 3.58 -9.39
N ASP A 245 33.91 3.84 -10.34
CA ASP A 245 34.23 4.55 -11.59
C ASP A 245 33.32 5.75 -11.80
N PRO A 246 33.80 6.98 -11.44
CA PRO A 246 33.04 8.20 -11.66
C PRO A 246 32.70 8.49 -13.13
N SER A 247 33.37 7.83 -14.09
CA SER A 247 33.09 7.97 -15.53
C SER A 247 32.09 6.93 -16.06
N SER A 248 31.66 5.99 -15.22
CA SER A 248 30.72 4.94 -15.64
C SER A 248 29.35 5.49 -15.98
N PRO A 249 28.61 4.86 -16.90
CA PRO A 249 27.21 5.22 -17.15
C PRO A 249 26.34 5.16 -15.91
N GLU A 250 26.62 4.23 -15.00
CA GLU A 250 25.89 4.01 -13.76
C GLU A 250 26.04 5.17 -12.78
N ARG A 251 27.10 5.97 -12.89
CA ARG A 251 27.31 7.14 -12.01
C ARG A 251 26.10 8.09 -12.05
N GLY A 252 25.52 8.32 -13.21
CA GLY A 252 24.35 9.18 -13.39
C GLY A 252 23.05 8.64 -12.79
N MET A 253 23.00 7.34 -12.49
CA MET A 253 21.82 6.75 -11.85
C MET A 253 21.61 7.18 -10.41
N PHE A 254 22.63 7.75 -9.79
CA PHE A 254 22.65 8.18 -8.39
C PHE A 254 23.06 9.65 -8.29
N THR A 255 22.78 10.28 -7.18
CA THR A 255 23.18 11.68 -6.92
C THR A 255 24.37 11.70 -5.99
N PHE A 256 25.55 12.07 -6.53
CA PHE A 256 26.77 12.23 -5.77
C PHE A 256 27.03 13.72 -5.48
N TYR A 257 27.48 14.01 -4.28
CA TYR A 257 27.79 15.37 -3.84
C TYR A 257 29.30 15.65 -3.95
N PRO A 258 29.73 16.93 -3.95
CA PRO A 258 31.16 17.29 -4.10
C PRO A 258 32.08 16.68 -3.05
N ASP A 259 31.59 16.37 -1.85
CA ASP A 259 32.36 15.73 -0.77
C ASP A 259 32.49 14.21 -0.94
N GLY A 260 31.95 13.65 -2.02
CA GLY A 260 31.97 12.21 -2.28
C GLY A 260 30.83 11.43 -1.64
N SER A 261 29.99 12.08 -0.83
CA SER A 261 28.76 11.47 -0.32
C SER A 261 27.70 11.34 -1.42
N TYR A 262 26.66 10.61 -1.15
CA TYR A 262 25.57 10.38 -2.09
C TYR A 262 24.20 10.44 -1.41
N ALA A 263 23.19 10.77 -2.19
CA ALA A 263 21.81 10.73 -1.73
C ALA A 263 21.41 9.28 -1.40
N SER A 264 20.73 9.09 -0.28
CA SER A 264 20.29 7.80 0.21
C SER A 264 18.91 7.90 0.85
N PHE A 265 18.28 6.74 1.09
CA PHE A 265 17.02 6.66 1.82
C PHE A 265 17.21 7.18 3.26
N TRP A 266 16.69 8.37 3.55
CA TRP A 266 16.79 9.04 4.86
C TRP A 266 18.21 9.08 5.45
N GLY A 267 19.23 9.24 4.60
CA GLY A 267 20.62 9.23 5.04
C GLY A 267 21.19 7.86 5.36
N VAL A 268 20.46 6.79 5.11
CA VAL A 268 20.89 5.41 5.33
C VAL A 268 21.85 4.99 4.21
N LYS A 269 23.15 4.98 4.47
CA LYS A 269 24.20 4.80 3.45
C LYS A 269 24.14 3.47 2.69
N HIS A 270 23.56 2.43 3.26
CA HIS A 270 23.40 1.14 2.57
C HIS A 270 22.18 1.07 1.64
N MET A 271 21.47 2.20 1.47
CA MET A 271 20.33 2.34 0.57
C MET A 271 20.47 3.56 -0.35
N PRO A 272 21.45 3.56 -1.29
CA PRO A 272 21.66 4.69 -2.20
C PRO A 272 20.43 4.95 -3.08
N LYS A 273 20.06 6.22 -3.14
CA LYS A 273 18.83 6.68 -3.81
C LYS A 273 19.04 6.76 -5.33
N LEU A 274 18.07 6.24 -6.08
CA LEU A 274 18.02 6.36 -7.54
C LEU A 274 17.63 7.78 -7.96
N ASP A 275 18.24 8.25 -9.05
CA ASP A 275 17.90 9.51 -9.70
C ASP A 275 17.13 9.25 -11.00
N TYR A 276 15.84 9.55 -11.00
CA TYR A 276 14.96 9.34 -12.14
C TYR A 276 15.13 10.38 -13.26
N ALA A 277 15.97 11.41 -13.08
CA ALA A 277 16.41 12.27 -14.18
C ALA A 277 17.36 11.56 -15.12
N SER A 278 18.03 10.50 -14.67
CA SER A 278 18.94 9.69 -15.48
C SER A 278 18.18 8.86 -16.51
N ALA A 279 18.57 8.98 -17.80
CA ALA A 279 18.02 8.14 -18.86
C ALA A 279 18.25 6.65 -18.61
N LEU A 280 19.37 6.29 -17.99
CA LEU A 280 19.70 4.90 -17.66
C LEU A 280 18.80 4.36 -16.53
N THR A 281 18.52 5.17 -15.52
CA THR A 281 17.55 4.81 -14.47
C THR A 281 16.17 4.61 -15.07
N GLN A 282 15.72 5.53 -15.92
CA GLN A 282 14.43 5.44 -16.61
C GLN A 282 14.30 4.16 -17.41
N GLU A 283 15.34 3.83 -18.17
CA GLU A 283 15.38 2.60 -18.98
C GLU A 283 15.31 1.36 -18.11
N ARG A 284 16.13 1.30 -17.07
CA ARG A 284 16.28 0.10 -16.24
C ARG A 284 15.13 -0.11 -15.24
N PHE A 285 14.38 0.92 -14.89
CA PHE A 285 13.31 0.83 -13.90
C PHE A 285 11.90 1.10 -14.43
N VAL A 286 11.77 1.76 -15.60
CA VAL A 286 10.45 2.18 -16.09
C VAL A 286 10.17 1.69 -17.51
N PHE A 287 11.02 2.08 -18.49
CA PHE A 287 10.68 1.96 -19.90
C PHE A 287 11.24 0.72 -20.60
N GLY A 288 12.35 0.18 -20.13
CA GLY A 288 12.96 -1.01 -20.73
C GLY A 288 12.10 -2.25 -20.51
N LYS A 289 12.16 -3.17 -21.47
CA LYS A 289 11.41 -4.44 -21.39
C LYS A 289 11.78 -5.28 -20.17
N GLU A 290 13.04 -5.16 -19.73
CA GLU A 290 13.59 -5.87 -18.58
C GLU A 290 13.44 -5.07 -17.27
N ALA A 291 12.82 -3.87 -17.29
CA ALA A 291 12.55 -3.12 -16.08
C ALA A 291 11.73 -4.00 -15.09
N PRO A 292 12.15 -4.10 -13.82
CA PRO A 292 11.47 -4.99 -12.85
C PRO A 292 9.97 -4.76 -12.77
N VAL A 293 9.53 -3.50 -12.84
CA VAL A 293 8.11 -3.13 -12.81
C VAL A 293 7.30 -3.79 -13.93
N ARG A 294 7.96 -4.10 -15.07
CA ARG A 294 7.36 -4.79 -16.21
C ARG A 294 7.60 -6.30 -16.17
N TYR A 295 8.84 -6.69 -15.94
CA TYR A 295 9.31 -8.07 -16.02
C TYR A 295 8.49 -9.01 -15.12
N TRP A 296 8.24 -8.63 -13.88
CA TRP A 296 7.58 -9.49 -12.91
C TRP A 296 6.06 -9.54 -13.03
N MET A 297 5.46 -8.71 -13.89
CA MET A 297 4.01 -8.77 -14.11
C MET A 297 3.54 -10.05 -14.82
N ARG A 298 4.47 -10.85 -15.32
CA ARG A 298 4.19 -12.21 -15.76
C ARG A 298 3.97 -13.21 -14.61
N LEU A 299 4.43 -12.90 -13.41
CA LEU A 299 4.35 -13.75 -12.21
C LEU A 299 3.75 -13.05 -10.98
N ALA A 300 3.09 -11.92 -11.18
CA ALA A 300 2.40 -11.20 -10.12
C ALA A 300 1.28 -10.34 -10.69
N HIS A 301 0.42 -9.82 -9.81
CA HIS A 301 -0.76 -9.04 -10.18
C HIS A 301 -0.64 -7.57 -9.82
N GLY A 302 0.53 -7.12 -9.43
CA GLY A 302 0.78 -5.73 -9.13
C GLY A 302 1.92 -5.48 -8.15
N TRP A 303 2.01 -4.22 -7.73
CA TRP A 303 3.08 -3.70 -6.89
C TRP A 303 2.56 -2.88 -5.73
N ARG A 304 3.18 -3.04 -4.59
CA ARG A 304 3.22 -2.02 -3.53
C ARG A 304 4.55 -1.28 -3.70
N LEU A 305 4.50 0.02 -3.96
CA LEU A 305 5.71 0.82 -4.14
C LEU A 305 6.23 1.31 -2.79
N ASP A 306 7.41 0.82 -2.44
CA ASP A 306 8.12 1.22 -1.22
C ASP A 306 8.52 2.69 -1.29
N VAL A 307 8.35 3.42 -0.18
CA VAL A 307 8.71 4.85 -0.04
C VAL A 307 8.28 5.66 -1.27
N ALA A 308 7.07 5.43 -1.76
CA ALA A 308 6.60 5.99 -3.02
C ALA A 308 6.69 7.52 -3.06
N HIS A 309 6.46 8.20 -1.93
CA HIS A 309 6.55 9.67 -1.81
C HIS A 309 7.96 10.23 -2.02
N SER A 310 8.98 9.41 -1.93
CA SER A 310 10.39 9.81 -2.07
C SER A 310 10.95 9.65 -3.48
N ILE A 311 10.33 8.84 -4.33
CA ILE A 311 10.77 8.61 -5.71
C ILE A 311 10.81 9.93 -6.47
N GLY A 312 11.94 10.25 -7.11
CA GLY A 312 12.10 11.51 -7.82
C GLY A 312 13.49 11.73 -8.42
N GLU A 313 13.80 12.97 -8.67
CA GLU A 313 15.00 13.41 -9.38
C GLU A 313 15.95 14.20 -8.48
N GLY A 314 17.26 14.09 -8.77
CA GLY A 314 18.31 14.90 -8.14
C GLY A 314 18.49 14.67 -6.64
N GLY A 315 18.25 13.46 -6.15
CA GLY A 315 18.33 13.14 -4.71
C GLY A 315 17.17 13.64 -3.89
N THR A 316 16.11 14.12 -4.54
CA THR A 316 14.89 14.65 -3.93
C THR A 316 13.66 13.90 -4.43
N ASN A 317 12.47 14.38 -4.07
CA ASN A 317 11.20 13.87 -4.62
C ASN A 317 10.67 14.73 -5.79
N ARG A 318 11.54 15.52 -6.42
CA ARG A 318 11.14 16.34 -7.56
C ARG A 318 10.55 15.48 -8.68
N LYS A 319 9.43 15.90 -9.25
CA LYS A 319 8.65 15.19 -10.25
C LYS A 319 8.12 13.82 -9.79
N ASN A 320 7.93 13.65 -8.49
CA ASN A 320 7.41 12.41 -7.91
C ASN A 320 6.14 11.92 -8.60
N ALA A 321 5.13 12.78 -8.79
CA ALA A 321 3.88 12.40 -9.43
C ALA A 321 4.08 11.82 -10.84
N ARG A 322 4.99 12.42 -11.62
CA ARG A 322 5.34 11.93 -12.97
C ARG A 322 5.88 10.51 -12.94
N TRP A 323 6.78 10.23 -12.01
CA TRP A 323 7.46 8.93 -11.97
C TRP A 323 6.58 7.85 -11.33
N LEU A 324 5.75 8.19 -10.36
CA LEU A 324 4.73 7.25 -9.85
C LEU A 324 3.74 6.85 -10.96
N ARG A 325 3.30 7.83 -11.74
CA ARG A 325 2.39 7.60 -12.88
C ARG A 325 3.05 6.73 -13.95
N ALA A 326 4.32 6.97 -14.25
CA ALA A 326 5.08 6.18 -15.21
C ALA A 326 5.26 4.73 -14.75
N LEU A 327 5.56 4.49 -13.49
CA LEU A 327 5.69 3.15 -12.91
C LEU A 327 4.36 2.39 -12.93
N ALA A 328 3.28 3.04 -12.52
CA ALA A 328 1.95 2.41 -12.55
C ALA A 328 1.53 2.05 -13.98
N ARG A 329 1.76 2.95 -14.93
CA ARG A 329 1.48 2.71 -16.36
C ARG A 329 2.32 1.54 -16.90
N ALA A 330 3.60 1.49 -16.57
CA ALA A 330 4.48 0.42 -17.01
C ALA A 330 3.98 -0.96 -16.57
N ALA A 331 3.55 -1.10 -15.32
CA ALA A 331 2.96 -2.35 -14.83
C ALA A 331 1.69 -2.72 -15.60
N LYS A 332 0.81 -1.74 -15.85
CA LYS A 332 -0.48 -1.97 -16.53
C LYS A 332 -0.34 -2.22 -18.02
N GLU A 333 0.73 -1.74 -18.66
CA GLU A 333 1.05 -2.08 -20.05
C GLU A 333 1.40 -3.57 -20.21
N GLU A 334 1.98 -4.19 -19.18
CA GLU A 334 2.30 -5.62 -19.19
C GLU A 334 1.14 -6.49 -18.67
N ARG A 335 0.35 -5.97 -17.73
CA ARG A 335 -0.82 -6.65 -17.17
C ARG A 335 -1.92 -5.61 -16.95
N GLU A 336 -2.95 -5.64 -17.76
CA GLU A 336 -4.02 -4.64 -17.74
C GLU A 336 -4.71 -4.52 -16.38
N ASP A 337 -4.94 -5.64 -15.70
CA ASP A 337 -5.57 -5.69 -14.37
C ASP A 337 -4.57 -5.61 -13.20
N ALA A 338 -3.37 -5.07 -13.43
CA ALA A 338 -2.40 -4.86 -12.38
C ALA A 338 -2.88 -3.78 -11.39
N LEU A 339 -2.67 -4.05 -10.10
CA LEU A 339 -2.86 -3.09 -9.02
C LEU A 339 -1.51 -2.47 -8.65
N VAL A 340 -1.46 -1.13 -8.59
CA VAL A 340 -0.26 -0.42 -8.12
C VAL A 340 -0.67 0.57 -7.04
N PHE A 341 -0.29 0.29 -5.81
CA PHE A 341 -0.50 1.21 -4.69
C PHE A 341 0.82 1.53 -4.00
N GLY A 342 0.84 2.56 -3.20
CA GLY A 342 2.09 3.07 -2.62
C GLY A 342 2.09 3.12 -1.11
N GLU A 343 3.30 3.06 -0.56
CA GLU A 343 3.57 3.54 0.80
C GLU A 343 3.74 5.05 0.73
N LEU A 344 2.78 5.77 1.30
CA LEU A 344 2.81 7.21 1.45
C LEU A 344 2.77 7.51 2.95
N SER A 345 3.89 7.93 3.50
CA SER A 345 4.06 8.09 4.96
C SER A 345 3.28 9.26 5.55
N TYR A 346 2.83 10.19 4.69
CA TYR A 346 2.14 11.41 5.08
C TYR A 346 0.73 11.45 4.51
N ASP A 347 0.20 12.64 4.27
CA ASP A 347 -1.09 12.82 3.63
C ASP A 347 -1.07 12.23 2.21
N THR A 348 -1.92 11.25 1.97
CA THR A 348 -2.00 10.54 0.69
C THR A 348 -2.80 11.30 -0.37
N VAL A 349 -3.65 12.23 0.04
CA VAL A 349 -4.65 12.86 -0.80
C VAL A 349 -4.05 13.64 -1.98
N PRO A 350 -3.06 14.53 -1.80
CA PRO A 350 -2.50 15.27 -2.94
C PRO A 350 -1.92 14.36 -4.01
N THR A 351 -1.19 13.32 -3.61
CA THR A 351 -0.59 12.34 -4.54
C THR A 351 -1.67 11.57 -5.29
N LEU A 352 -2.67 11.06 -4.60
CA LEU A 352 -3.75 10.28 -5.21
C LEU A 352 -4.65 11.13 -6.11
N ARG A 353 -4.92 12.38 -5.72
CA ARG A 353 -5.68 13.32 -6.56
C ARG A 353 -4.95 13.69 -7.85
N ALA A 354 -3.63 13.64 -7.88
CA ALA A 354 -2.84 13.85 -9.08
C ALA A 354 -2.94 12.69 -10.09
N HIS A 355 -3.76 11.69 -9.82
CA HIS A 355 -3.95 10.48 -10.63
C HIS A 355 -2.62 9.76 -10.88
N THR A 356 -1.98 9.35 -9.82
CA THR A 356 -0.67 8.67 -9.85
C THR A 356 -0.80 7.16 -9.69
N LEU A 357 -1.40 6.74 -8.59
CA LEU A 357 -1.52 5.35 -8.17
C LEU A 357 -2.98 4.95 -7.98
N ASP A 358 -3.22 3.65 -7.87
CA ASP A 358 -4.55 3.07 -7.64
C ASP A 358 -5.01 3.21 -6.19
N GLY A 359 -4.11 3.55 -5.30
CA GLY A 359 -4.39 3.71 -3.89
C GLY A 359 -3.09 3.82 -3.10
N ALA A 360 -3.20 3.75 -1.79
CA ALA A 360 -2.07 3.77 -0.87
C ALA A 360 -2.38 2.94 0.37
N MET A 361 -1.33 2.62 1.12
CA MET A 361 -1.47 2.08 2.48
C MET A 361 -2.11 3.16 3.35
N HIS A 362 -3.23 2.81 3.97
CA HIS A 362 -4.13 3.78 4.61
C HIS A 362 -3.71 4.07 6.07
N TYR A 363 -2.47 4.54 6.23
CA TYR A 363 -1.92 4.91 7.54
C TYR A 363 -2.57 6.18 8.10
N ALA A 364 -2.39 7.30 7.43
CA ALA A 364 -2.87 8.60 7.92
C ALA A 364 -4.40 8.69 8.00
N GLY A 365 -5.10 8.07 7.06
CA GLY A 365 -6.54 8.15 6.96
C GLY A 365 -7.29 7.07 7.73
N PHE A 366 -6.63 6.04 8.25
CA PHE A 366 -7.29 4.98 9.00
C PHE A 366 -6.47 4.44 10.17
N ALA A 367 -5.30 3.82 9.90
CA ALA A 367 -4.54 3.12 10.94
C ALA A 367 -4.17 4.01 12.12
N HIS A 368 -3.63 5.20 11.85
CA HIS A 368 -3.21 6.12 12.89
C HIS A 368 -4.37 6.64 13.73
N PRO A 369 -5.43 7.25 13.17
CA PRO A 369 -6.52 7.76 13.99
C PRO A 369 -7.26 6.66 14.78
N VAL A 370 -7.49 5.49 14.18
CA VAL A 370 -8.18 4.38 14.88
C VAL A 370 -7.33 3.86 16.03
N MET A 371 -6.04 3.63 15.83
CA MET A 371 -5.17 3.09 16.86
C MET A 371 -4.84 4.12 17.94
N GLU A 372 -4.74 5.40 17.60
CA GLU A 372 -4.62 6.49 18.58
C GLU A 372 -5.84 6.57 19.49
N TRP A 373 -7.02 6.49 18.90
CA TRP A 373 -8.27 6.50 19.68
C TRP A 373 -8.39 5.31 20.64
N LEU A 374 -8.07 4.10 20.14
CA LEU A 374 -8.21 2.88 20.94
C LEU A 374 -7.08 2.69 21.96
N SER A 375 -5.85 3.05 21.61
CA SER A 375 -4.69 2.85 22.51
C SER A 375 -4.39 4.04 23.44
N GLY A 376 -4.88 5.24 23.10
CA GLY A 376 -4.54 6.46 23.82
C GLY A 376 -3.09 6.92 23.57
N ARG A 377 -2.44 6.41 22.53
CA ARG A 377 -1.07 6.75 22.18
C ARG A 377 -0.89 6.87 20.67
N ASP A 378 -0.07 7.84 20.25
CA ASP A 378 0.29 7.99 18.85
C ASP A 378 1.30 6.91 18.38
N LEU A 379 1.71 6.99 17.11
CA LEU A 379 2.68 6.04 16.53
C LEU A 379 4.03 6.00 17.28
N HIS A 380 4.40 7.09 17.94
CA HIS A 380 5.66 7.21 18.70
C HIS A 380 5.49 6.90 20.18
N GLY A 381 4.28 6.53 20.61
CA GLY A 381 4.00 6.19 22.01
C GLY A 381 3.67 7.40 22.90
N ASN A 382 3.54 8.59 22.32
CA ASN A 382 3.14 9.78 23.07
C ASN A 382 1.63 9.70 23.45
N PRO A 383 1.25 10.13 24.66
CA PRO A 383 -0.15 10.16 25.05
C PRO A 383 -0.99 11.04 24.13
N VAL A 384 -2.15 10.54 23.72
CA VAL A 384 -3.14 11.26 22.91
C VAL A 384 -4.52 11.01 23.50
N GLU A 385 -5.32 12.06 23.59
CA GLU A 385 -6.73 11.96 23.97
C GLU A 385 -7.58 12.32 22.75
N LEU A 386 -8.38 11.37 22.28
CA LEU A 386 -9.32 11.55 21.17
C LEU A 386 -10.70 11.09 21.62
N GLU A 387 -11.69 11.94 21.37
CA GLU A 387 -13.10 11.56 21.48
C GLU A 387 -13.56 10.83 20.21
N ALA A 388 -14.67 10.12 20.31
CA ALA A 388 -15.23 9.41 19.15
C ALA A 388 -15.56 10.36 17.98
N GLU A 389 -15.95 11.61 18.29
CA GLU A 389 -16.20 12.62 17.27
C GLU A 389 -14.93 13.04 16.53
N ASP A 390 -13.80 13.14 17.23
CA ASP A 390 -12.50 13.45 16.62
C ASP A 390 -12.09 12.33 15.65
N LEU A 391 -12.26 11.07 16.05
CA LEU A 391 -12.01 9.91 15.19
C LEU A 391 -12.89 9.97 13.94
N TRP A 392 -14.20 10.15 14.13
CA TRP A 392 -15.13 10.22 13.01
C TRP A 392 -14.75 11.33 12.04
N ARG A 393 -14.43 12.51 12.55
CA ARG A 393 -14.02 13.66 11.73
C ARG A 393 -12.74 13.36 10.93
N ALA A 394 -11.74 12.77 11.57
CA ALA A 394 -10.48 12.40 10.90
C ALA A 394 -10.72 11.39 9.77
N LEU A 395 -11.48 10.33 10.04
CA LEU A 395 -11.81 9.31 9.05
C LEU A 395 -12.63 9.89 7.89
N PHE A 396 -13.65 10.68 8.20
CA PHE A 396 -14.54 11.27 7.21
C PHE A 396 -13.80 12.28 6.31
N ASP A 397 -13.04 13.19 6.88
CA ASP A 397 -12.34 14.22 6.10
C ASP A 397 -11.38 13.59 5.08
N HIS A 398 -10.65 12.58 5.50
CA HIS A 398 -9.73 11.88 4.60
C HIS A 398 -10.48 11.09 3.51
N TYR A 399 -11.51 10.34 3.90
CA TYR A 399 -12.34 9.58 2.97
C TYR A 399 -13.01 10.50 1.93
N ALA A 400 -13.61 11.61 2.39
CA ALA A 400 -14.28 12.56 1.52
C ALA A 400 -13.34 13.23 0.51
N ALA A 401 -12.08 13.40 0.87
CA ALA A 401 -11.07 14.03 0.02
C ALA A 401 -10.53 13.10 -1.08
N LEU A 402 -10.67 11.79 -0.95
CA LEU A 402 -10.18 10.83 -1.94
C LEU A 402 -10.99 10.88 -3.24
N PRO A 403 -10.36 10.67 -4.40
CA PRO A 403 -11.09 10.38 -5.62
C PRO A 403 -12.08 9.23 -5.40
N LEU A 404 -13.28 9.34 -6.01
CA LEU A 404 -14.38 8.41 -5.75
C LEU A 404 -14.01 6.94 -5.90
N GLN A 405 -13.30 6.59 -6.97
CA GLN A 405 -12.91 5.21 -7.25
C GLN A 405 -11.89 4.68 -6.22
N LEU A 406 -11.00 5.54 -5.71
CA LEU A 406 -9.94 5.12 -4.81
C LEU A 406 -10.42 4.89 -3.38
N ARG A 407 -11.57 5.41 -3.00
CA ARG A 407 -12.19 5.16 -1.70
C ARG A 407 -12.36 3.67 -1.38
N HIS A 408 -12.58 2.86 -2.42
CA HIS A 408 -12.83 1.42 -2.32
C HIS A 408 -11.58 0.56 -2.58
N ALA A 409 -10.47 1.17 -2.97
CA ALA A 409 -9.22 0.48 -3.32
C ALA A 409 -8.06 0.74 -2.34
N MET A 410 -8.27 1.57 -1.31
CA MET A 410 -7.23 1.85 -0.32
C MET A 410 -6.86 0.58 0.44
N TYR A 411 -5.54 0.31 0.52
CA TYR A 411 -5.01 -0.77 1.35
C TYR A 411 -5.12 -0.38 2.82
N THR A 412 -6.21 -0.78 3.46
CA THR A 412 -6.59 -0.33 4.80
C THR A 412 -6.08 -1.32 5.84
N LEU A 413 -5.39 -0.83 6.86
CA LEU A 413 -4.63 -1.67 7.78
C LEU A 413 -4.65 -1.13 9.21
N LEU A 414 -4.23 -2.01 10.15
CA LEU A 414 -4.01 -1.69 11.57
C LEU A 414 -2.59 -2.03 12.00
N SER A 415 -2.00 -3.05 11.39
CA SER A 415 -0.64 -3.54 11.66
C SER A 415 0.13 -3.70 10.36
N SER A 416 1.44 -3.53 10.41
CA SER A 416 2.35 -3.83 9.31
C SER A 416 3.75 -4.17 9.84
N HIS A 417 4.65 -4.45 8.92
CA HIS A 417 6.06 -4.71 9.25
C HIS A 417 6.84 -3.47 9.72
N ASP A 418 6.23 -2.28 9.67
CA ASP A 418 6.87 -1.00 10.05
C ASP A 418 6.32 -0.38 11.33
N ILE A 419 5.17 -0.83 11.79
CA ILE A 419 4.51 -0.26 12.96
C ILE A 419 4.24 -1.34 14.02
N PRO A 420 4.11 -0.96 15.30
CA PRO A 420 3.77 -1.93 16.33
C PRO A 420 2.46 -2.65 16.04
N ARG A 421 2.42 -3.96 16.35
CA ARG A 421 1.20 -4.76 16.16
C ARG A 421 0.03 -4.21 16.97
N ALA A 422 -1.14 -4.27 16.39
CA ALA A 422 -2.36 -3.75 17.01
C ALA A 422 -2.61 -4.33 18.41
N LEU A 423 -2.51 -5.64 18.58
CA LEU A 423 -2.73 -6.28 19.88
C LEU A 423 -1.71 -5.81 20.94
N TRP A 424 -0.45 -5.63 20.55
CA TRP A 424 0.57 -5.09 21.44
C TRP A 424 0.28 -3.63 21.83
N ARG A 425 -0.09 -2.78 20.87
CA ARG A 425 -0.48 -1.38 21.14
C ARG A 425 -1.64 -1.29 22.13
N LEU A 426 -2.54 -2.25 22.06
CA LEU A 426 -3.71 -2.35 22.94
C LEU A 426 -3.43 -3.11 24.24
N ARG A 427 -2.16 -3.42 24.50
CA ARG A 427 -1.69 -4.14 25.71
C ARG A 427 -2.41 -5.47 25.93
N GLY A 428 -2.72 -6.18 24.84
CA GLY A 428 -3.40 -7.47 24.90
C GLY A 428 -4.91 -7.39 25.13
N ASP A 429 -5.50 -6.20 25.07
CA ASP A 429 -6.96 -6.01 25.22
C ASP A 429 -7.68 -6.54 23.97
N LYS A 430 -8.19 -7.75 24.06
CA LYS A 430 -8.85 -8.45 22.94
C LYS A 430 -10.14 -7.79 22.49
N GLU A 431 -10.89 -7.17 23.39
CA GLU A 431 -12.14 -6.50 23.03
C GLU A 431 -11.86 -5.23 22.20
N ARG A 432 -10.85 -4.45 22.56
CA ARG A 432 -10.42 -3.32 21.75
C ARG A 432 -9.82 -3.77 20.42
N PHE A 433 -9.08 -4.87 20.40
CA PHE A 433 -8.57 -5.48 19.16
C PHE A 433 -9.71 -5.89 18.22
N LYS A 434 -10.75 -6.53 18.75
CA LYS A 434 -11.96 -6.89 17.98
C LYS A 434 -12.65 -5.64 17.44
N THR A 435 -12.75 -4.59 18.25
CA THR A 435 -13.32 -3.30 17.81
C THR A 435 -12.52 -2.71 16.66
N ALA A 436 -11.20 -2.71 16.76
CA ALA A 436 -10.32 -2.20 15.71
C ALA A 436 -10.52 -2.94 14.37
N TYR A 437 -10.54 -4.27 14.41
CA TYR A 437 -10.75 -5.09 13.22
C TYR A 437 -12.18 -5.00 12.68
N ALA A 438 -13.18 -4.86 13.54
CA ALA A 438 -14.55 -4.61 13.10
C ALA A 438 -14.66 -3.28 12.33
N LEU A 439 -14.01 -2.23 12.83
CA LEU A 439 -13.93 -0.94 12.12
C LEU A 439 -13.19 -1.09 10.78
N LEU A 440 -12.09 -1.83 10.75
CA LEU A 440 -11.31 -2.07 9.54
C LEU A 440 -12.16 -2.72 8.44
N PHE A 441 -12.92 -3.75 8.78
CA PHE A 441 -13.74 -4.46 7.80
C PHE A 441 -15.03 -3.72 7.43
N ALA A 442 -15.55 -2.88 8.31
CA ALA A 442 -16.72 -2.05 8.03
C ALA A 442 -16.40 -0.80 7.21
N PHE A 443 -15.18 -0.29 7.30
CA PHE A 443 -14.75 0.91 6.59
C PHE A 443 -14.56 0.61 5.09
N PRO A 444 -14.94 1.54 4.18
CA PRO A 444 -14.70 1.35 2.76
C PRO A 444 -13.22 1.20 2.43
N GLY A 445 -12.89 0.28 1.54
CA GLY A 445 -11.52 -0.02 1.14
C GLY A 445 -11.22 -1.50 1.14
N SER A 446 -9.97 -1.85 0.90
CA SER A 446 -9.47 -3.22 0.86
C SER A 446 -8.77 -3.53 2.19
N PRO A 447 -9.45 -4.24 3.11
CA PRO A 447 -8.89 -4.51 4.43
C PRO A 447 -7.73 -5.48 4.34
N ALA A 448 -6.68 -5.21 5.11
CA ALA A 448 -5.47 -6.02 5.15
C ALA A 448 -5.23 -6.57 6.55
N VAL A 449 -4.96 -7.86 6.62
CA VAL A 449 -4.53 -8.54 7.83
C VAL A 449 -3.02 -8.72 7.76
N TYR A 450 -2.30 -8.22 8.75
CA TYR A 450 -0.88 -8.50 8.88
C TYR A 450 -0.69 -9.91 9.44
N TYR A 451 0.20 -10.71 8.84
CA TYR A 451 0.38 -12.11 9.22
C TYR A 451 0.51 -12.28 10.75
N GLY A 452 -0.24 -13.19 11.30
CA GLY A 452 -0.23 -13.51 12.72
C GLY A 452 -1.22 -12.72 13.56
N ASP A 453 -1.71 -11.57 13.12
CA ASP A 453 -2.72 -10.82 13.88
C ASP A 453 -3.98 -11.68 14.10
N GLU A 454 -4.36 -12.47 13.11
CA GLU A 454 -5.56 -13.32 13.18
C GLU A 454 -5.50 -14.41 14.28
N VAL A 455 -4.30 -14.80 14.70
CA VAL A 455 -4.10 -15.82 15.76
C VAL A 455 -3.65 -15.21 17.08
N GLY A 456 -3.68 -13.88 17.19
CA GLY A 456 -3.31 -13.16 18.41
C GLY A 456 -1.81 -12.96 18.60
N LEU A 457 -1.03 -12.99 17.52
CA LEU A 457 0.41 -12.71 17.61
C LEU A 457 0.62 -11.26 18.06
N SER A 458 1.40 -11.08 19.12
CA SER A 458 1.83 -9.79 19.64
C SER A 458 3.33 -9.60 19.33
N GLN A 459 4.02 -8.84 20.16
CA GLN A 459 5.47 -8.64 20.02
C GLN A 459 6.15 -8.66 21.40
N PRO A 460 7.46 -9.03 21.46
CA PRO A 460 8.10 -9.38 22.73
C PRO A 460 8.63 -8.19 23.54
N ASN A 461 8.76 -7.01 22.94
CA ASN A 461 9.36 -5.85 23.60
C ASN A 461 8.44 -5.27 24.70
N PRO A 462 9.02 -4.68 25.76
CA PRO A 462 8.24 -4.02 26.80
C PRO A 462 7.58 -2.74 26.26
N TYR A 463 6.46 -2.33 26.85
CA TYR A 463 5.68 -1.15 26.39
C TYR A 463 6.45 0.17 26.50
N GLU A 464 7.48 0.24 27.31
CA GLU A 464 8.39 1.39 27.43
C GLU A 464 9.26 1.56 26.17
N VAL A 465 9.46 0.48 25.40
CA VAL A 465 10.16 0.47 24.12
C VAL A 465 9.13 0.48 23.01
N TRP A 466 8.56 1.63 22.71
CA TRP A 466 7.50 1.79 21.72
C TRP A 466 8.06 1.77 20.30
N ARG A 467 8.12 0.57 19.72
CA ARG A 467 8.69 0.29 18.38
C ARG A 467 7.94 -0.82 17.69
N GLY A 468 7.84 -0.72 16.34
CA GLY A 468 7.44 -1.84 15.49
C GLY A 468 8.65 -2.72 15.14
N ASP A 469 9.40 -2.34 14.12
CA ASP A 469 10.64 -3.03 13.71
C ASP A 469 11.73 -2.94 14.81
N PRO A 470 12.40 -4.05 15.15
CA PRO A 470 12.31 -5.41 14.59
C PRO A 470 11.22 -6.31 15.23
N TYR A 471 10.60 -5.87 16.29
CA TYR A 471 9.78 -6.69 17.19
C TYR A 471 8.44 -7.12 16.59
N CYS A 472 7.87 -6.31 15.68
CA CYS A 472 6.62 -6.66 14.97
C CYS A 472 6.81 -7.73 13.88
N ARG A 473 8.04 -8.23 13.70
CA ARG A 473 8.43 -9.21 12.67
C ARG A 473 8.76 -10.58 13.26
N ALA A 474 8.09 -10.96 14.35
CA ALA A 474 8.22 -12.29 14.93
C ALA A 474 7.70 -13.36 13.96
N PRO A 475 8.24 -14.59 14.00
CA PRO A 475 7.74 -15.68 13.16
C PRO A 475 6.30 -16.05 13.49
N PHE A 476 5.56 -16.46 12.46
CA PHE A 476 4.20 -16.97 12.65
C PHE A 476 4.23 -18.24 13.50
N PRO A 477 3.40 -18.34 14.55
CA PRO A 477 3.37 -19.50 15.42
C PRO A 477 2.53 -20.62 14.79
N TRP A 478 3.17 -21.62 14.16
CA TRP A 478 2.45 -22.71 13.51
C TRP A 478 1.97 -23.80 14.46
N ASP A 479 2.43 -23.82 15.72
CA ASP A 479 1.84 -24.64 16.75
C ASP A 479 0.46 -24.07 17.12
N GLU A 480 -0.60 -24.76 16.72
CA GLU A 480 -1.97 -24.32 16.93
C GLU A 480 -2.35 -24.14 18.42
N ALA A 481 -1.62 -24.80 19.33
CA ALA A 481 -1.81 -24.59 20.75
C ALA A 481 -1.51 -23.15 21.21
N LEU A 482 -0.73 -22.41 20.42
CA LEU A 482 -0.40 -21.01 20.68
C LEU A 482 -1.41 -20.03 20.09
N TRP A 483 -2.36 -20.50 19.27
CA TRP A 483 -3.33 -19.64 18.61
C TRP A 483 -4.44 -19.20 19.55
N ASP A 484 -4.82 -17.92 19.44
CA ASP A 484 -6.05 -17.43 20.00
C ASP A 484 -7.20 -17.78 19.04
N LYS A 485 -7.86 -18.90 19.31
CA LYS A 485 -8.91 -19.43 18.43
C LYS A 485 -10.17 -18.57 18.41
N ASP A 486 -10.42 -17.80 19.48
CA ASP A 486 -11.53 -16.85 19.52
C ASP A 486 -11.30 -15.70 18.56
N LEU A 487 -10.10 -15.11 18.57
CA LEU A 487 -9.73 -14.06 17.60
C LEU A 487 -9.77 -14.58 16.18
N LEU A 488 -9.25 -15.76 15.92
CA LEU A 488 -9.27 -16.38 14.60
C LEU A 488 -10.70 -16.56 14.09
N ALA A 489 -11.60 -17.07 14.90
CA ALA A 489 -13.02 -17.25 14.57
C ALA A 489 -13.68 -15.89 14.30
N PHE A 490 -13.35 -14.88 15.08
CA PHE A 490 -13.88 -13.53 14.92
C PHE A 490 -13.44 -12.90 13.59
N LEU A 491 -12.15 -12.97 13.25
CA LEU A 491 -11.66 -12.44 11.98
C LEU A 491 -12.24 -13.20 10.78
N ARG A 492 -12.38 -14.51 10.86
CA ARG A 492 -13.04 -15.30 9.81
C ARG A 492 -14.46 -14.83 9.55
N ARG A 493 -15.22 -14.52 10.61
CA ARG A 493 -16.58 -13.96 10.46
C ARG A 493 -16.58 -12.58 9.80
N LEU A 494 -15.65 -11.71 10.19
CA LEU A 494 -15.52 -10.38 9.59
C LEU A 494 -15.21 -10.49 8.08
N ILE A 495 -14.29 -11.37 7.72
CA ILE A 495 -13.93 -11.62 6.33
C ILE A 495 -15.14 -12.11 5.54
N LEU A 496 -15.88 -13.07 6.09
CA LEU A 496 -17.08 -13.60 5.46
C LEU A 496 -18.13 -12.50 5.23
N LEU A 497 -18.36 -11.65 6.25
CA LEU A 497 -19.30 -10.53 6.15
C LEU A 497 -18.88 -9.50 5.13
N LYS A 498 -17.58 -9.25 4.98
CA LYS A 498 -17.06 -8.31 3.95
C LYS A 498 -17.34 -8.81 2.53
N LYS A 499 -17.35 -10.12 2.33
CA LYS A 499 -17.53 -10.76 1.01
C LYS A 499 -19.01 -10.96 0.62
N THR A 500 -19.93 -10.85 1.57
CA THR A 500 -21.39 -10.95 1.34
C THR A 500 -22.06 -9.60 1.19
#